data_08cc7cce9fbf518835bf61eaf5323a2c
#
_entry.id   08cc7cce9fbf518835bf61eaf5323a2c
#
_cell.length_a   1.000
_cell.length_b   1.000
_cell.length_c   1.000
_cell.angle_alpha   90.00
_cell.angle_beta   90.00
_cell.angle_gamma   90.00
#
_symmetry.space_group_name_H-M   'P 1'
#
loop_
_entity.id
_entity.type
_entity.pdbx_description
1 polymer ?
#
loop_
_entity_poly.entity_id
_entity_poly.type
_entity_poly.pdbx_seq_one_letter_code
_entity_poly.pdbx_strand_id
1 'polypeptide(L)'
;EEAYVRVVPPLLRREVLSCEGTVGDYLHGYMVNSGFGENILHWHSAHPEIPLHFFWDKQDEAEVCRVDDTLSFHQLDDVKFLRYMAGCKAYATTAGFESVCEAMYLGKPLLMVPAHIEQDCNAYDAFRSGAGVISEEFDLERLLDFSEHFRPNMAFRYWVRSCDWRILRCIEREEKEETFFGVSSSCRPFFPAT
;
A
#
# COMPACT_ATOMS: atom_id res chain seq x y z
N GLU A 1 15.06 -23.95 19.44
CA GLU A 1 15.22 -22.49 19.60
C GLU A 1 14.12 -21.84 18.78
N GLU A 2 13.14 -21.25 19.43
CA GLU A 2 12.12 -20.45 18.74
C GLU A 2 12.80 -19.18 18.24
N ALA A 3 12.84 -19.00 16.93
CA ALA A 3 13.29 -17.75 16.34
C ALA A 3 12.33 -16.63 16.80
N TYR A 4 12.81 -15.69 17.57
CA TYR A 4 12.03 -14.53 17.98
C TYR A 4 11.77 -13.62 16.77
N VAL A 5 10.59 -13.72 16.21
CA VAL A 5 10.14 -12.79 15.16
C VAL A 5 9.68 -11.50 15.83
N ARG A 6 10.29 -10.38 15.45
CA ARG A 6 9.91 -9.05 15.91
C ARG A 6 9.22 -8.31 14.77
N VAL A 7 8.03 -7.79 15.03
CA VAL A 7 7.32 -6.94 14.09
C VAL A 7 7.70 -5.49 14.36
N VAL A 8 8.23 -4.83 13.36
CA VAL A 8 8.59 -3.41 13.37
C VAL A 8 7.71 -2.62 12.40
N PRO A 9 7.60 -1.29 12.56
CA PRO A 9 6.86 -0.47 11.61
C PRO A 9 7.46 -0.54 10.21
N PRO A 10 6.65 -0.40 9.15
CA PRO A 10 7.16 -0.27 7.79
C PRO A 10 8.00 0.99 7.65
N LEU A 11 9.06 0.88 6.84
CA LEU A 11 9.87 2.03 6.42
C LEU A 11 9.15 2.72 5.26
N LEU A 12 8.59 3.89 5.52
CA LEU A 12 7.99 4.70 4.47
C LEU A 12 8.93 5.80 3.99
N ARG A 13 8.82 6.15 2.72
CA ARG A 13 9.59 7.25 2.13
C ARG A 13 9.25 8.59 2.78
N ARG A 14 10.24 9.51 2.80
CA ARG A 14 10.12 10.81 3.50
C ARG A 14 9.00 11.67 2.95
N GLU A 15 8.73 11.59 1.67
CA GLU A 15 7.66 12.29 0.97
C GLU A 15 6.30 11.95 1.56
N VAL A 16 6.04 10.68 1.85
CA VAL A 16 4.81 10.21 2.51
C VAL A 16 4.74 10.70 3.95
N LEU A 17 5.85 10.60 4.70
CA LEU A 17 5.89 11.01 6.12
C LEU A 17 5.65 12.52 6.30
N SER A 18 6.01 13.33 5.30
CA SER A 18 5.80 14.79 5.28
C SER A 18 4.49 15.22 4.62
N CYS A 19 3.78 14.29 3.98
CA CYS A 19 2.53 14.57 3.30
C CYS A 19 1.33 14.50 4.25
N GLU A 20 0.37 15.40 4.05
CA GLU A 20 -0.94 15.33 4.72
C GLU A 20 -1.99 14.83 3.73
N GLY A 21 -2.72 13.77 4.10
CA GLY A 21 -3.84 13.28 3.32
C GLY A 21 -5.02 14.25 3.38
N THR A 22 -5.60 14.55 2.22
CA THR A 22 -6.85 15.31 2.09
C THR A 22 -7.90 14.44 1.44
N VAL A 23 -9.17 14.74 1.56
CA VAL A 23 -10.27 13.99 0.94
C VAL A 23 -10.78 14.79 -0.24
N GLY A 24 -10.45 14.29 -1.44
CA GLY A 24 -10.97 14.81 -2.71
C GLY A 24 -12.25 14.08 -3.14
N ASP A 25 -12.64 14.32 -4.38
CA ASP A 25 -13.84 13.80 -5.03
C ASP A 25 -13.60 12.65 -6.02
N TYR A 26 -12.36 12.17 -6.12
CA TYR A 26 -11.96 11.13 -7.06
C TYR A 26 -11.45 9.87 -6.36
N LEU A 27 -11.51 8.74 -7.06
CA LEU A 27 -10.86 7.50 -6.68
C LEU A 27 -9.49 7.41 -7.36
N HIS A 28 -8.52 6.96 -6.59
CA HIS A 28 -7.17 6.64 -7.07
C HIS A 28 -6.99 5.13 -7.10
N GLY A 29 -6.26 4.60 -8.07
CA GLY A 29 -5.99 3.18 -8.13
C GLY A 29 -4.61 2.83 -8.69
N TYR A 30 -4.16 1.62 -8.36
CA TYR A 30 -2.98 0.99 -8.95
C TYR A 30 -3.23 -0.47 -9.25
N MET A 31 -2.87 -0.88 -10.45
CA MET A 31 -2.94 -2.27 -10.89
C MET A 31 -1.60 -2.73 -11.46
N VAL A 32 -1.06 -3.82 -10.92
CA VAL A 32 0.14 -4.48 -11.47
C VAL A 32 -0.15 -5.10 -12.84
N ASN A 33 -1.36 -5.65 -13.02
CA ASN A 33 -1.79 -6.27 -14.26
C ASN A 33 -2.82 -5.40 -14.97
N SER A 34 -2.50 -4.97 -16.20
CA SER A 34 -3.41 -4.20 -17.05
C SER A 34 -4.70 -4.94 -17.44
N GLY A 35 -4.78 -6.25 -17.21
CA GLY A 35 -6.00 -7.04 -17.41
C GLY A 35 -7.19 -6.56 -16.58
N PHE A 36 -6.94 -5.93 -15.45
CA PHE A 36 -7.99 -5.29 -14.65
C PHE A 36 -8.58 -4.01 -15.27
N GLY A 37 -7.95 -3.47 -16.33
CA GLY A 37 -8.43 -2.26 -17.00
C GLY A 37 -9.85 -2.40 -17.55
N GLU A 38 -10.22 -3.58 -18.07
CA GLU A 38 -11.58 -3.84 -18.57
C GLU A 38 -12.63 -3.80 -17.46
N ASN A 39 -12.30 -4.29 -16.28
CA ASN A 39 -13.16 -4.24 -15.10
C ASN A 39 -13.45 -2.79 -14.70
N ILE A 40 -12.41 -1.94 -14.69
CA ILE A 40 -12.54 -0.51 -14.38
C ILE A 40 -13.35 0.22 -15.44
N LEU A 41 -13.10 -0.04 -16.73
CA LEU A 41 -13.86 0.54 -17.85
C LEU A 41 -15.34 0.14 -17.77
N HIS A 42 -15.62 -1.13 -17.47
CA HIS A 42 -16.99 -1.60 -17.32
C HIS A 42 -17.71 -0.90 -16.17
N TRP A 43 -17.09 -0.82 -14.99
CA TRP A 43 -17.66 -0.11 -13.83
C TRP A 43 -17.90 1.37 -14.15
N HIS A 44 -16.91 2.04 -14.75
CA HIS A 44 -16.99 3.46 -15.12
C HIS A 44 -18.10 3.77 -16.10
N SER A 45 -18.40 2.85 -17.03
CA SER A 45 -19.50 3.04 -17.99
C SER A 45 -20.87 3.19 -17.32
N ALA A 46 -21.04 2.65 -16.12
CA ALA A 46 -22.24 2.79 -15.30
C ALA A 46 -22.19 4.00 -14.34
N HIS A 47 -20.97 4.55 -14.07
CA HIS A 47 -20.71 5.63 -13.12
C HIS A 47 -19.82 6.73 -13.74
N PRO A 48 -20.21 7.32 -14.89
CA PRO A 48 -19.35 8.25 -15.62
C PRO A 48 -19.11 9.58 -14.89
N GLU A 49 -19.87 9.88 -13.84
CA GLU A 49 -19.74 11.09 -13.02
C GLU A 49 -18.63 10.99 -11.98
N ILE A 50 -18.10 9.78 -11.69
CA ILE A 50 -17.10 9.58 -10.63
C ILE A 50 -15.70 9.64 -11.25
N PRO A 51 -14.87 10.63 -10.86
CA PRO A 51 -13.53 10.73 -11.41
C PRO A 51 -12.63 9.60 -10.92
N LEU A 52 -11.92 8.95 -11.87
CA LEU A 52 -11.01 7.83 -11.64
C LEU A 52 -9.64 8.12 -12.22
N HIS A 53 -8.62 7.93 -11.41
CA HIS A 53 -7.21 8.03 -11.82
C HIS A 53 -6.47 6.75 -11.45
N PHE A 54 -6.28 5.86 -12.43
CA PHE A 54 -5.60 4.59 -12.24
C PHE A 54 -4.18 4.63 -12.78
N PHE A 55 -3.25 4.04 -12.05
CA PHE A 55 -1.86 3.87 -12.44
C PHE A 55 -1.59 2.41 -12.81
N TRP A 56 -0.76 2.19 -13.82
CA TRP A 56 -0.35 0.89 -14.32
C TRP A 56 1.11 0.87 -14.77
N ASP A 57 1.67 -0.32 -14.90
CA ASP A 57 3.02 -0.51 -15.43
C ASP A 57 2.97 -0.87 -16.93
N LYS A 58 2.38 -0.01 -17.76
CA LYS A 58 2.41 -0.11 -19.22
C LYS A 58 3.36 0.91 -19.82
N GLN A 59 4.58 0.48 -20.15
CA GLN A 59 5.61 1.38 -20.69
C GLN A 59 5.41 1.73 -22.17
N ASP A 60 4.65 0.92 -22.91
CA ASP A 60 4.39 1.11 -24.34
C ASP A 60 3.21 2.07 -24.63
N GLU A 61 2.52 2.54 -23.60
CA GLU A 61 1.40 3.47 -23.73
C GLU A 61 1.85 4.93 -23.50
N ALA A 62 0.98 5.88 -23.80
CA ALA A 62 1.21 7.28 -23.47
C ALA A 62 1.29 7.49 -21.94
N GLU A 63 2.05 8.50 -21.51
CA GLU A 63 2.18 8.86 -20.08
C GLU A 63 0.82 9.00 -19.37
N VAL A 64 -0.19 9.49 -20.12
CA VAL A 64 -1.60 9.57 -19.67
C VAL A 64 -2.50 9.14 -20.82
N CYS A 65 -3.23 8.06 -20.59
CA CYS A 65 -4.28 7.57 -21.47
C CYS A 65 -5.64 8.05 -20.95
N ARG A 66 -6.18 9.12 -21.53
CA ARG A 66 -7.53 9.58 -21.20
C ARG A 66 -8.57 8.73 -21.94
N VAL A 67 -9.49 8.18 -21.17
CA VAL A 67 -10.69 7.51 -21.72
C VAL A 67 -11.77 8.55 -22.00
N ASP A 68 -12.02 9.43 -21.02
CA ASP A 68 -12.94 10.55 -21.10
C ASP A 68 -12.55 11.68 -20.13
N ASP A 69 -13.48 12.55 -19.76
CA ASP A 69 -13.23 13.68 -18.85
C ASP A 69 -13.04 13.25 -17.39
N THR A 70 -13.49 12.04 -17.02
CA THR A 70 -13.50 11.54 -15.65
C THR A 70 -12.64 10.29 -15.45
N LEU A 71 -12.26 9.54 -16.49
CA LEU A 71 -11.39 8.37 -16.37
C LEU A 71 -10.07 8.57 -17.11
N SER A 72 -8.97 8.38 -16.40
CA SER A 72 -7.62 8.36 -16.96
C SER A 72 -6.74 7.25 -16.36
N PHE A 73 -5.93 6.63 -17.23
CA PHE A 73 -4.86 5.73 -16.84
C PHE A 73 -3.52 6.44 -16.99
N HIS A 74 -2.62 6.25 -16.04
CA HIS A 74 -1.32 6.91 -15.96
C HIS A 74 -0.20 5.89 -15.93
N GLN A 75 0.91 6.18 -16.59
CA GLN A 75 2.16 5.48 -16.29
C GLN A 75 2.60 5.78 -14.86
N LEU A 76 3.29 4.80 -14.25
CA LEU A 76 3.78 4.95 -12.88
C LEU A 76 4.84 6.05 -12.80
N ASP A 77 4.56 7.05 -11.99
CA ASP A 77 5.45 8.16 -11.62
C ASP A 77 5.30 8.42 -10.13
N ASP A 78 6.38 8.32 -9.38
CA ASP A 78 6.37 8.37 -7.92
C ASP A 78 5.75 9.64 -7.34
N VAL A 79 6.03 10.79 -7.94
CA VAL A 79 5.54 12.09 -7.47
C VAL A 79 4.05 12.26 -7.76
N LYS A 80 3.65 11.91 -8.98
CA LYS A 80 2.24 11.95 -9.38
C LYS A 80 1.42 10.96 -8.57
N PHE A 81 1.91 9.72 -8.45
CA PHE A 81 1.25 8.66 -7.69
C PHE A 81 0.96 9.09 -6.26
N LEU A 82 1.97 9.58 -5.54
CA LEU A 82 1.80 10.05 -4.16
C LEU A 82 0.82 11.23 -4.08
N ARG A 83 0.89 12.18 -5.02
CA ARG A 83 -0.02 13.32 -5.05
C ARG A 83 -1.48 12.88 -5.23
N TYR A 84 -1.74 11.94 -6.14
CA TYR A 84 -3.08 11.38 -6.33
C TYR A 84 -3.53 10.57 -5.12
N MET A 85 -2.66 9.75 -4.53
CA MET A 85 -2.97 9.02 -3.32
C MET A 85 -3.31 9.95 -2.15
N ALA A 86 -2.51 10.98 -1.93
CA ALA A 86 -2.72 11.93 -0.82
C ALA A 86 -4.05 12.70 -0.93
N GLY A 87 -4.48 13.01 -2.17
CA GLY A 87 -5.68 13.80 -2.43
C GLY A 87 -6.96 13.00 -2.70
N CYS A 88 -6.90 11.68 -2.88
CA CYS A 88 -8.08 10.90 -3.26
C CYS A 88 -9.11 10.75 -2.12
N LYS A 89 -10.35 10.42 -2.51
CA LYS A 89 -11.40 9.97 -1.58
C LYS A 89 -11.08 8.59 -1.03
N ALA A 90 -10.68 7.66 -1.91
CA ALA A 90 -10.36 6.28 -1.58
C ALA A 90 -9.36 5.69 -2.59
N TYR A 91 -8.68 4.60 -2.20
CA TYR A 91 -7.62 3.98 -2.98
C TYR A 91 -7.91 2.50 -3.24
N ALA A 92 -7.84 2.10 -4.51
CA ALA A 92 -8.00 0.72 -4.97
C ALA A 92 -6.67 0.16 -5.49
N THR A 93 -6.26 -1.05 -5.05
CA THR A 93 -4.92 -1.57 -5.35
C THR A 93 -4.87 -3.09 -5.41
N THR A 94 -3.90 -3.64 -6.12
CA THR A 94 -3.52 -5.06 -6.05
C THR A 94 -2.74 -5.42 -4.78
N ALA A 95 -2.82 -4.59 -3.74
CA ALA A 95 -2.30 -4.86 -2.39
C ALA A 95 -0.78 -5.05 -2.28
N GLY A 96 0.02 -4.32 -3.05
CA GLY A 96 1.47 -4.21 -2.83
C GLY A 96 1.77 -3.59 -1.47
N PHE A 97 2.74 -4.16 -0.74
CA PHE A 97 3.05 -3.79 0.65
C PHE A 97 3.25 -2.29 0.87
N GLU A 98 4.12 -1.67 0.06
CA GLU A 98 4.45 -0.24 0.24
C GLU A 98 3.23 0.66 0.04
N SER A 99 2.49 0.48 -1.05
CA SER A 99 1.35 1.34 -1.38
C SER A 99 0.19 1.18 -0.38
N VAL A 100 -0.02 -0.02 0.16
CA VAL A 100 -0.99 -0.27 1.25
C VAL A 100 -0.58 0.48 2.51
N CYS A 101 0.70 0.37 2.93
CA CYS A 101 1.19 1.06 4.11
C CYS A 101 1.16 2.59 3.96
N GLU A 102 1.50 3.12 2.78
CA GLU A 102 1.41 4.54 2.46
C GLU A 102 -0.04 5.06 2.55
N ALA A 103 -0.97 4.33 1.95
CA ALA A 103 -2.39 4.68 1.99
C ALA A 103 -2.94 4.64 3.43
N MET A 104 -2.59 3.62 4.22
CA MET A 104 -2.94 3.54 5.65
C MET A 104 -2.37 4.72 6.44
N TYR A 105 -1.11 5.11 6.18
CA TYR A 105 -0.47 6.26 6.84
C TYR A 105 -1.18 7.58 6.48
N LEU A 106 -1.59 7.74 5.22
CA LEU A 106 -2.32 8.90 4.73
C LEU A 106 -3.81 8.89 5.11
N GLY A 107 -4.27 7.81 5.77
CA GLY A 107 -5.66 7.68 6.23
C GLY A 107 -6.66 7.45 5.10
N LYS A 108 -6.28 6.68 4.07
CA LYS A 108 -7.14 6.37 2.93
C LYS A 108 -7.89 5.05 3.14
N PRO A 109 -9.20 5.01 2.88
CA PRO A 109 -9.92 3.74 2.78
C PRO A 109 -9.45 2.94 1.57
N LEU A 110 -9.30 1.61 1.73
CA LEU A 110 -8.69 0.71 0.76
C LEU A 110 -9.68 -0.29 0.18
N LEU A 111 -9.60 -0.51 -1.14
CA LEU A 111 -10.03 -1.74 -1.79
C LEU A 111 -8.78 -2.51 -2.22
N MET A 112 -8.66 -3.76 -1.79
CA MET A 112 -7.53 -4.61 -2.05
C MET A 112 -7.95 -5.81 -2.90
N VAL A 113 -7.30 -5.97 -4.06
CA VAL A 113 -7.55 -7.01 -5.05
C VAL A 113 -6.24 -7.78 -5.26
N PRO A 114 -5.88 -8.70 -4.32
CA PRO A 114 -4.60 -9.40 -4.39
C PRO A 114 -4.54 -10.33 -5.60
N ALA A 115 -3.38 -10.37 -6.27
CA ALA A 115 -3.13 -11.21 -7.44
C ALA A 115 -2.19 -12.41 -7.14
N HIS A 116 -1.55 -12.42 -5.96
CA HIS A 116 -0.66 -13.50 -5.52
C HIS A 116 -0.51 -13.52 -4.00
N ILE A 117 0.08 -14.60 -3.46
CA ILE A 117 0.10 -14.93 -2.03
C ILE A 117 0.68 -13.82 -1.11
N GLU A 118 1.70 -13.09 -1.53
CA GLU A 118 2.23 -11.98 -0.74
C GLU A 118 1.19 -10.86 -0.59
N GLN A 119 0.50 -10.54 -1.67
CA GLN A 119 -0.56 -9.54 -1.67
C GLN A 119 -1.77 -9.98 -0.85
N ASP A 120 -2.08 -11.28 -0.82
CA ASP A 120 -3.10 -11.85 0.08
C ASP A 120 -2.76 -11.58 1.55
N CYS A 121 -1.50 -11.80 1.94
CA CYS A 121 -1.04 -11.51 3.30
C CYS A 121 -1.17 -10.02 3.64
N ASN A 122 -0.72 -9.14 2.76
CA ASN A 122 -0.80 -7.68 2.94
C ASN A 122 -2.26 -7.21 3.05
N ALA A 123 -3.12 -7.71 2.17
CA ALA A 123 -4.55 -7.39 2.16
C ALA A 123 -5.23 -7.86 3.45
N TYR A 124 -4.92 -9.07 3.91
CA TYR A 124 -5.47 -9.62 5.15
C TYR A 124 -5.07 -8.79 6.37
N ASP A 125 -3.81 -8.39 6.50
CA ASP A 125 -3.34 -7.57 7.61
C ASP A 125 -3.97 -6.18 7.61
N ALA A 126 -4.07 -5.54 6.43
CA ALA A 126 -4.72 -4.25 6.29
C ALA A 126 -6.24 -4.33 6.59
N PHE A 127 -6.93 -5.38 6.13
CA PHE A 127 -8.33 -5.66 6.45
C PHE A 127 -8.53 -5.82 7.95
N ARG A 128 -7.72 -6.64 8.61
CA ARG A 128 -7.78 -6.82 10.07
C ARG A 128 -7.53 -5.54 10.86
N SER A 129 -6.76 -4.61 10.31
CA SER A 129 -6.51 -3.28 10.87
C SER A 129 -7.67 -2.30 10.65
N GLY A 130 -8.73 -2.71 9.94
CA GLY A 130 -9.87 -1.88 9.59
C GLY A 130 -9.56 -0.85 8.50
N ALA A 131 -8.47 -1.05 7.72
CA ALA A 131 -8.03 -0.09 6.71
C ALA A 131 -8.82 -0.19 5.41
N GLY A 132 -9.45 -1.33 5.12
CA GLY A 132 -10.13 -1.54 3.85
C GLY A 132 -10.90 -2.84 3.75
N VAL A 133 -11.32 -3.14 2.53
CA VAL A 133 -12.03 -4.36 2.13
C VAL A 133 -11.22 -5.14 1.10
N ILE A 134 -11.43 -6.46 1.06
CA ILE A 134 -10.79 -7.36 0.10
C ILE A 134 -11.85 -7.80 -0.93
N SER A 135 -11.48 -7.84 -2.20
CA SER A 135 -12.32 -8.32 -3.30
C SER A 135 -11.50 -9.15 -4.29
N GLU A 136 -12.17 -9.92 -5.13
CA GLU A 136 -11.56 -10.64 -6.26
C GLU A 136 -11.41 -9.76 -7.51
N GLU A 137 -12.14 -8.63 -7.55
CA GLU A 137 -12.11 -7.66 -8.63
C GLU A 137 -12.19 -6.22 -8.10
N PHE A 138 -11.96 -5.22 -8.96
CA PHE A 138 -12.07 -3.81 -8.60
C PHE A 138 -13.54 -3.38 -8.45
N ASP A 139 -14.17 -3.85 -7.39
CA ASP A 139 -15.52 -3.48 -6.96
C ASP A 139 -15.48 -2.08 -6.31
N LEU A 140 -15.52 -1.04 -7.16
CA LEU A 140 -15.42 0.34 -6.69
C LEU A 140 -16.68 0.82 -5.95
N GLU A 141 -17.83 0.20 -6.17
CA GLU A 141 -19.05 0.45 -5.39
C GLU A 141 -18.82 0.09 -3.92
N ARG A 142 -18.29 -1.10 -3.68
CA ARG A 142 -17.93 -1.57 -2.33
C ARG A 142 -16.89 -0.68 -1.65
N LEU A 143 -15.95 -0.11 -2.44
CA LEU A 143 -14.98 0.86 -1.91
C LEU A 143 -15.67 2.16 -1.49
N LEU A 144 -16.60 2.67 -2.29
CA LEU A 144 -17.36 3.87 -1.98
C LEU A 144 -18.21 3.69 -0.71
N ASP A 145 -18.96 2.60 -0.62
CA ASP A 145 -19.75 2.25 0.57
C ASP A 145 -18.87 2.19 1.84
N PHE A 146 -17.73 1.50 1.74
CA PHE A 146 -16.79 1.42 2.85
C PHE A 146 -16.26 2.80 3.24
N SER A 147 -15.96 3.66 2.26
CA SER A 147 -15.38 4.98 2.49
C SER A 147 -16.27 5.92 3.29
N GLU A 148 -17.59 5.78 3.21
CA GLU A 148 -18.56 6.61 3.93
C GLU A 148 -18.45 6.46 5.47
N HIS A 149 -18.11 5.27 5.91
CA HIS A 149 -18.05 4.92 7.34
C HIS A 149 -16.63 4.78 7.86
N PHE A 150 -15.64 4.90 6.97
CA PHE A 150 -14.23 4.75 7.29
C PHE A 150 -13.74 5.78 8.30
N ARG A 151 -12.87 5.33 9.21
CA ARG A 151 -12.15 6.19 10.15
C ARG A 151 -10.67 5.81 10.14
N PRO A 152 -9.75 6.75 9.86
CA PRO A 152 -8.32 6.48 9.82
C PRO A 152 -7.79 5.91 11.14
N ASN A 153 -6.94 4.89 11.03
CA ASN A 153 -6.26 4.32 12.20
C ASN A 153 -5.06 5.18 12.61
N MET A 154 -5.28 6.11 13.53
CA MET A 154 -4.21 6.99 14.03
C MET A 154 -3.11 6.24 14.77
N ALA A 155 -3.39 5.08 15.38
CA ALA A 155 -2.38 4.27 16.04
C ALA A 155 -1.34 3.74 15.04
N PHE A 156 -1.75 3.35 13.83
CA PHE A 156 -0.84 2.96 12.75
C PHE A 156 0.10 4.12 12.37
N ARG A 157 -0.42 5.32 12.19
CA ARG A 157 0.38 6.52 11.88
C ARG A 157 1.43 6.83 12.96
N TYR A 158 1.07 6.74 14.24
CA TYR A 158 2.01 6.90 15.35
C TYR A 158 3.06 5.79 15.39
N TRP A 159 2.65 4.55 15.11
CA TRP A 159 3.54 3.41 15.06
C TRP A 159 4.60 3.58 13.96
N VAL A 160 4.19 3.95 12.73
CA VAL A 160 5.09 4.25 11.61
C VAL A 160 6.08 5.37 11.97
N ARG A 161 5.63 6.45 12.58
CA ARG A 161 6.50 7.56 13.01
C ARG A 161 7.54 7.17 14.07
N SER A 162 7.34 6.07 14.74
CA SER A 162 8.29 5.52 15.72
C SER A 162 9.30 4.53 15.11
N CYS A 163 9.38 4.41 13.78
CA CYS A 163 10.13 3.38 13.09
C CYS A 163 11.63 3.43 13.43
N ASP A 164 12.27 4.60 13.31
CA ASP A 164 13.71 4.75 13.47
C ASP A 164 14.19 4.23 14.82
N TRP A 165 13.60 4.70 15.90
CA TRP A 165 14.02 4.29 17.24
C TRP A 165 13.65 2.83 17.58
N ARG A 166 12.57 2.30 17.00
CA ARG A 166 12.16 0.90 17.22
C ARG A 166 13.13 -0.07 16.55
N ILE A 167 13.53 0.21 15.31
CA ILE A 167 14.52 -0.60 14.59
C ILE A 167 15.86 -0.54 15.30
N LEU A 168 16.37 0.66 15.63
CA LEU A 168 17.63 0.81 16.36
C LEU A 168 17.63 0.03 17.68
N ARG A 169 16.51 0.08 18.42
CA ARG A 169 16.38 -0.65 19.67
C ARG A 169 16.36 -2.18 19.49
N CYS A 170 15.84 -2.68 18.38
CA CYS A 170 15.90 -4.10 18.05
C CYS A 170 17.35 -4.52 17.80
N ILE A 171 18.09 -3.77 16.97
CA ILE A 171 19.51 -4.02 16.64
C ILE A 171 20.37 -3.99 17.92
N GLU A 172 20.26 -2.94 18.74
CA GLU A 172 21.02 -2.81 19.99
C GLU A 172 20.78 -3.94 21.01
N ARG A 173 19.58 -4.54 20.98
CA ARG A 173 19.27 -5.68 21.85
C ARG A 173 19.93 -6.96 21.36
N GLU A 174 19.93 -7.20 20.07
CA GLU A 174 20.58 -8.36 19.48
C GLU A 174 22.09 -8.31 19.72
N GLU A 175 22.73 -7.16 19.52
CA GLU A 175 24.16 -7.00 19.84
C GLU A 175 24.50 -7.28 21.31
N LYS A 176 23.63 -6.89 22.25
CA LYS A 176 23.84 -7.15 23.68
C LYS A 176 23.62 -8.62 24.05
N GLU A 177 22.65 -9.28 23.42
CA GLU A 177 22.40 -10.70 23.63
C GLU A 177 23.56 -11.55 23.07
N GLU A 178 24.06 -11.22 21.86
CA GLU A 178 25.24 -11.88 21.28
C GLU A 178 26.51 -11.70 22.15
N THR A 179 26.72 -10.51 22.70
CA THR A 179 27.88 -10.22 23.57
C THR A 179 27.77 -10.95 24.91
N PHE A 180 26.58 -11.13 25.42
CA PHE A 180 26.37 -11.82 26.70
C PHE A 180 26.58 -13.35 26.58
N PHE A 181 26.27 -13.94 25.42
CA PHE A 181 26.47 -15.38 25.17
C PHE A 181 27.85 -15.73 24.59
N GLY A 182 28.75 -14.78 24.41
CA GLY A 182 30.13 -15.00 23.98
C GLY A 182 30.29 -15.58 22.57
N VAL A 183 29.28 -15.40 21.71
CA VAL A 183 29.33 -15.84 20.31
C VAL A 183 30.00 -14.75 19.49
N SER A 184 31.31 -14.90 19.26
CA SER A 184 32.06 -14.12 18.28
C SER A 184 31.34 -14.21 16.92
N SER A 185 31.04 -13.05 16.33
CA SER A 185 30.47 -12.92 14.99
C SER A 185 31.42 -13.44 13.91
N SER A 186 31.43 -14.75 13.69
CA SER A 186 31.95 -15.34 12.45
C SER A 186 30.77 -15.48 11.48
N CYS A 187 30.68 -14.59 10.52
CA CYS A 187 29.82 -14.72 9.38
C CYS A 187 29.88 -16.11 8.76
N ARG A 188 28.88 -16.94 8.97
CA ARG A 188 28.68 -18.12 8.13
C ARG A 188 27.82 -17.73 6.95
N PRO A 189 28.24 -18.01 5.72
CA PRO A 189 27.41 -17.77 4.55
C PRO A 189 26.19 -18.70 4.57
N PHE A 190 25.04 -18.13 4.26
CA PHE A 190 23.72 -18.76 4.33
C PHE A 190 23.40 -19.60 3.08
N PHE A 191 24.37 -20.28 2.48
CA PHE A 191 24.13 -21.25 1.40
C PHE A 191 24.79 -22.58 1.74
N PRO A 192 24.01 -23.70 1.79
CA PRO A 192 24.62 -25.02 1.79
C PRO A 192 25.26 -25.26 0.40
N ALA A 193 26.50 -25.66 0.39
CA ALA A 193 27.15 -26.18 -0.80
C ALA A 193 26.45 -27.48 -1.24
N THR A 194 26.14 -27.52 -2.53
CA THR A 194 25.58 -28.63 -3.34
C THR A 194 25.71 -30.04 -2.80
#